data_a206dea5c5893249a498ea729ac05abe
#
_entry.id   a206dea5c5893249a498ea729ac05abe
#
_cell.length_a   1.000
_cell.length_b   1.000
_cell.length_c   1.000
_cell.angle_alpha   90.00
_cell.angle_beta   90.00
_cell.angle_gamma   90.00
#
_symmetry.space_group_name_H-M   'P 1'
#
loop_
_entity.id
_entity.type
_entity.pdbx_description
1 polymer ?
#
loop_
_entity_poly.entity_id
_entity_poly.type
_entity_poly.pdbx_seq_one_letter_code
_entity_poly.pdbx_strand_id
1 'polypeptide(L)'
;MFVVHKNINKAHMIDTRLPKRLSGQGTDNGGRWLTAYRNWIALLAFGCLLSGAGSAAGAAGLTPAVGASQPPASLQVLHWWTSAGERKAVDVIAGKLADENIQWRDAAIPGGAGLGASKVLKSMVLAGKAPEATQLNGIVFGEWADLGLLLELDDVATPGNWQKLLFPTVWSLVLNRGHVVAAPLGIHRINNLFYNKKIFDRLNLTPPKTWADFGRVADKLKQAGITPLAQSSEAWQVATLFETLVLAESGPAYYRSLFVDLNPLAFGDQRMTHALKRLRALKEWMPTPLRERPWPDMTRQLADGEAAMFVMGDWAKGELLAWGLNTDQDFACTTVPGTADYHLYSVDTLAMFAGDYSHQPAQEKLAQIIMSQPVQTAYNQLKGAISVWRAPDLSKMDSCARASWAAFSKGSAYQAPSLVHRMAADETAKDAIVAEVHRYFIDDKMSESDVQRKLASIARTVTKTGKLE
;
A
#
# COMPACT_ATOMS: atom_id res chain seq x y z
N MET A 1 15.86 12.38 -68.93
CA MET A 1 17.19 12.89 -69.29
C MET A 1 18.05 12.70 -68.02
N PHE A 2 18.84 11.65 -68.07
CA PHE A 2 20.23 11.45 -67.62
C PHE A 2 20.58 11.97 -66.22
N VAL A 3 21.31 11.26 -65.28
CA VAL A 3 22.21 10.11 -65.39
C VAL A 3 22.42 9.53 -63.99
N VAL A 4 22.52 8.22 -63.94
CA VAL A 4 22.97 7.32 -62.86
C VAL A 4 24.42 7.58 -62.49
N HIS A 5 24.82 7.47 -61.21
CA HIS A 5 26.13 6.87 -60.91
C HIS A 5 26.11 6.07 -59.57
N LYS A 6 26.52 4.83 -59.70
CA LYS A 6 26.90 3.81 -58.68
C LYS A 6 28.24 4.15 -58.04
N ASN A 7 28.48 3.74 -56.79
CA ASN A 7 29.67 3.08 -56.28
C ASN A 7 29.38 2.62 -54.84
N ILE A 8 29.27 1.39 -54.50
CA ILE A 8 30.06 0.18 -54.35
C ILE A 8 31.11 0.28 -53.20
N ASN A 9 30.82 -0.50 -52.17
CA ASN A 9 31.70 -1.29 -51.25
C ASN A 9 32.76 -0.59 -50.38
N LYS A 10 32.61 -0.81 -49.03
CA LYS A 10 33.62 -1.58 -48.30
C LYS A 10 33.02 -2.14 -46.99
N ALA A 11 32.94 -3.47 -46.94
CA ALA A 11 32.75 -4.28 -45.77
C ALA A 11 33.98 -4.20 -44.84
N HIS A 12 33.81 -4.03 -43.55
CA HIS A 12 34.81 -4.37 -42.53
C HIS A 12 34.24 -5.49 -41.67
N MET A 13 34.80 -6.68 -41.87
CA MET A 13 34.71 -7.83 -40.97
C MET A 13 35.40 -7.45 -39.64
N ILE A 14 34.75 -7.66 -38.56
CA ILE A 14 35.36 -7.69 -37.23
C ILE A 14 35.42 -9.14 -36.75
N ASP A 15 36.66 -9.54 -36.53
CA ASP A 15 37.21 -10.83 -36.15
C ASP A 15 36.68 -11.29 -34.77
N THR A 16 36.07 -12.48 -34.76
CA THR A 16 35.67 -13.21 -33.56
C THR A 16 36.81 -14.08 -33.10
N ARG A 17 37.55 -13.68 -32.04
CA ARG A 17 38.47 -14.58 -31.32
C ARG A 17 38.13 -14.65 -29.85
N LEU A 18 37.60 -15.78 -29.44
CA LEU A 18 37.54 -16.24 -28.05
C LEU A 18 38.95 -16.54 -27.52
N PRO A 19 39.29 -16.15 -26.28
CA PRO A 19 40.53 -16.64 -25.68
C PRO A 19 40.39 -18.04 -25.10
N LYS A 20 41.42 -18.82 -25.36
CA LYS A 20 41.65 -20.22 -24.97
C LYS A 20 41.72 -20.40 -23.45
N ARG A 21 41.19 -21.54 -23.01
CA ARG A 21 41.40 -22.17 -21.71
C ARG A 21 42.90 -22.24 -21.39
N LEU A 22 43.27 -21.82 -20.19
CA LEU A 22 44.50 -22.23 -19.52
C LEU A 22 44.15 -23.35 -18.52
N SER A 23 44.64 -24.52 -18.78
CA SER A 23 44.74 -25.65 -17.88
C SER A 23 45.89 -25.42 -16.90
N GLY A 24 45.63 -25.44 -15.61
CA GLY A 24 46.63 -25.42 -14.55
C GLY A 24 46.21 -26.37 -13.44
N GLN A 25 47.04 -27.33 -13.17
CA GLN A 25 46.90 -28.46 -12.28
C GLN A 25 46.87 -28.10 -10.79
N GLY A 26 46.11 -28.94 -10.03
CA GLY A 26 46.51 -29.48 -8.71
C GLY A 26 46.20 -28.58 -7.54
N THR A 27 45.43 -28.96 -6.59
CA THR A 27 45.75 -30.01 -5.62
C THR A 27 44.46 -30.31 -4.80
N ASP A 28 44.30 -31.58 -4.65
CA ASP A 28 43.34 -32.28 -3.83
C ASP A 28 43.40 -31.86 -2.35
N ASN A 29 42.31 -31.34 -1.79
CA ASN A 29 42.07 -31.25 -0.34
C ASN A 29 40.55 -31.16 -0.07
N GLY A 30 39.81 -32.09 -0.65
CA GLY A 30 38.41 -32.33 -0.35
C GLY A 30 38.25 -33.62 0.47
N GLY A 31 38.34 -33.53 1.76
CA GLY A 31 38.14 -34.73 2.57
C GLY A 31 38.40 -34.56 4.04
N ARG A 32 37.72 -33.66 4.75
CA ARG A 32 37.77 -33.63 6.24
C ARG A 32 36.65 -32.87 6.96
N TRP A 33 35.44 -32.86 6.42
CA TRP A 33 34.29 -32.23 7.18
C TRP A 33 33.04 -33.12 7.27
N LEU A 34 33.13 -34.42 7.05
CA LEU A 34 31.96 -35.33 7.14
C LEU A 34 32.06 -36.39 8.23
N THR A 35 32.84 -36.21 9.31
CA THR A 35 32.99 -37.18 10.38
C THR A 35 32.79 -36.59 11.80
N ALA A 36 32.08 -35.50 11.98
CA ALA A 36 31.88 -34.90 13.33
C ALA A 36 30.41 -34.90 13.80
N TYR A 37 29.50 -35.60 13.16
CA TYR A 37 28.08 -35.61 13.59
C TYR A 37 27.50 -36.98 13.87
N ARG A 38 28.32 -37.94 14.34
CA ARG A 38 27.86 -39.33 14.60
C ARG A 38 28.22 -39.95 15.95
N ASN A 39 28.61 -39.18 16.97
CA ASN A 39 28.96 -39.73 18.30
C ASN A 39 28.45 -38.86 19.47
N TRP A 40 27.15 -38.58 19.53
CA TRP A 40 26.53 -37.97 20.74
C TRP A 40 25.17 -38.59 21.11
N ILE A 41 24.94 -39.88 20.80
CA ILE A 41 23.80 -40.64 21.34
C ILE A 41 24.32 -41.99 21.80
N ALA A 42 24.94 -42.08 22.95
CA ALA A 42 25.11 -43.28 23.74
C ALA A 42 25.90 -42.97 25.02
N LEU A 43 25.23 -42.47 26.05
CA LEU A 43 25.72 -42.49 27.43
C LEU A 43 24.68 -41.83 28.35
N LEU A 44 23.58 -42.49 28.64
CA LEU A 44 22.72 -42.29 29.81
C LEU A 44 21.69 -43.41 29.91
N ALA A 45 22.20 -44.63 30.15
CA ALA A 45 21.41 -45.76 30.63
C ALA A 45 22.33 -46.69 31.40
N PHE A 46 22.63 -46.38 32.64
CA PHE A 46 23.00 -47.38 33.64
C PHE A 46 23.10 -46.69 35.02
N GLY A 47 22.30 -47.14 35.93
CA GLY A 47 22.52 -46.81 37.35
C GLY A 47 21.29 -46.34 38.09
N CYS A 48 20.44 -47.26 38.52
CA CYS A 48 19.69 -47.20 39.78
C CYS A 48 18.98 -48.54 40.01
N LEU A 49 19.66 -49.43 40.71
CA LEU A 49 19.04 -50.55 41.46
C LEU A 49 19.65 -50.57 42.86
N LEU A 50 18.77 -50.71 43.80
CA LEU A 50 18.98 -51.01 45.24
C LEU A 50 19.09 -49.81 46.21
N SER A 51 18.01 -49.49 46.89
CA SER A 51 17.88 -49.97 48.29
C SER A 51 16.55 -49.54 48.88
N GLY A 52 15.78 -50.46 49.40
CA GLY A 52 14.53 -50.19 50.10
C GLY A 52 14.74 -49.72 51.54
N ALA A 53 13.72 -49.16 52.08
CA ALA A 53 13.19 -49.37 53.43
C ALA A 53 12.28 -48.20 53.82
N GLY A 54 11.11 -48.53 54.16
CA GLY A 54 9.93 -47.85 54.58
C GLY A 54 10.03 -46.63 55.47
N SER A 55 9.00 -45.83 55.32
CA SER A 55 8.26 -45.22 56.45
C SER A 55 6.96 -44.63 55.91
N ALA A 56 5.86 -45.05 56.47
CA ALA A 56 4.55 -44.45 56.32
C ALA A 56 4.56 -43.05 56.98
N ALA A 57 3.94 -42.10 56.39
CA ALA A 57 3.00 -41.16 57.01
C ALA A 57 2.83 -39.88 56.15
N GLY A 58 1.62 -39.42 56.04
CA GLY A 58 1.30 -38.06 55.67
C GLY A 58 0.59 -37.90 54.31
N ALA A 59 -0.71 -38.12 54.29
CA ALA A 59 -1.57 -37.59 53.30
C ALA A 59 -1.54 -36.04 53.36
N ALA A 60 -0.56 -35.44 52.71
CA ALA A 60 -0.58 -34.00 52.44
C ALA A 60 -1.49 -33.78 51.21
N GLY A 61 -2.58 -33.06 51.40
CA GLY A 61 -3.51 -32.69 50.35
C GLY A 61 -2.77 -32.06 49.20
N LEU A 62 -2.88 -32.67 48.03
CA LEU A 62 -2.54 -32.04 46.76
C LEU A 62 -3.47 -30.88 46.58
N THR A 63 -3.04 -29.67 46.98
CA THR A 63 -3.61 -28.44 46.45
C THR A 63 -3.49 -28.52 44.93
N PRO A 64 -4.60 -28.38 44.14
CA PRO A 64 -4.47 -28.34 42.72
C PRO A 64 -3.54 -27.19 42.39
N ALA A 65 -2.47 -27.47 41.65
CA ALA A 65 -1.60 -26.44 41.09
C ALA A 65 -2.52 -25.42 40.38
N VAL A 66 -2.50 -24.18 40.89
CA VAL A 66 -3.13 -23.06 40.22
C VAL A 66 -2.64 -23.14 38.79
N GLY A 67 -3.58 -23.37 37.87
CA GLY A 67 -3.28 -23.66 36.48
C GLY A 67 -2.30 -22.61 35.94
N ALA A 68 -1.16 -23.07 35.46
CA ALA A 68 -0.26 -22.22 34.69
C ALA A 68 -1.09 -21.66 33.57
N SER A 69 -1.37 -20.34 33.60
CA SER A 69 -2.06 -19.65 32.54
C SER A 69 -1.27 -19.92 31.25
N GLN A 70 -1.92 -20.50 30.26
CA GLN A 70 -1.29 -20.64 28.94
C GLN A 70 -0.76 -19.28 28.50
N PRO A 71 0.43 -19.20 27.91
CA PRO A 71 0.93 -17.96 27.39
C PRO A 71 -0.10 -17.38 26.43
N PRO A 72 -0.28 -16.03 26.39
CA PRO A 72 -1.26 -15.40 25.50
C PRO A 72 -0.99 -15.82 24.05
N ALA A 73 -2.05 -16.09 23.30
CA ALA A 73 -1.94 -16.28 21.85
C ALA A 73 -1.28 -15.04 21.25
N SER A 74 -0.45 -15.21 20.23
CA SER A 74 0.23 -14.07 19.60
C SER A 74 0.10 -14.13 18.09
N LEU A 75 -0.10 -12.97 17.45
CA LEU A 75 -0.16 -12.83 16.00
C LEU A 75 0.95 -11.89 15.54
N GLN A 76 1.86 -12.37 14.70
CA GLN A 76 2.79 -11.51 13.98
C GLN A 76 2.04 -10.86 12.81
N VAL A 77 2.06 -9.53 12.77
CA VAL A 77 1.35 -8.76 11.73
C VAL A 77 2.35 -7.96 10.92
N LEU A 78 2.51 -8.33 9.66
CA LEU A 78 3.35 -7.61 8.71
C LEU A 78 2.57 -6.46 8.08
N HIS A 79 3.10 -5.25 8.15
CA HIS A 79 2.47 -4.07 7.59
C HIS A 79 3.48 -2.96 7.31
N TRP A 80 3.03 -1.83 6.73
CA TRP A 80 3.89 -0.66 6.45
C TRP A 80 3.43 0.62 7.15
N TRP A 81 2.59 0.51 8.16
CA TRP A 81 2.13 1.65 8.97
C TRP A 81 3.21 2.06 9.97
N THR A 82 4.02 3.05 9.62
CA THR A 82 5.20 3.46 10.41
C THR A 82 5.16 4.92 10.86
N SER A 83 4.29 5.77 10.30
CA SER A 83 4.14 7.14 10.72
C SER A 83 3.40 7.27 12.06
N ALA A 84 3.46 8.45 12.70
CA ALA A 84 2.84 8.67 14.00
C ALA A 84 1.32 8.49 13.97
N GLY A 85 0.65 8.97 12.91
CA GLY A 85 -0.79 8.80 12.73
C GLY A 85 -1.17 7.34 12.49
N GLU A 86 -0.41 6.64 11.64
CA GLU A 86 -0.63 5.24 11.36
C GLU A 86 -0.45 4.36 12.60
N ARG A 87 0.58 4.62 13.40
CA ARG A 87 0.82 3.88 14.66
C ARG A 87 -0.33 4.05 15.64
N LYS A 88 -0.82 5.29 15.85
CA LYS A 88 -1.97 5.53 16.71
C LYS A 88 -3.23 4.77 16.26
N ALA A 89 -3.43 4.64 14.96
CA ALA A 89 -4.56 3.89 14.42
C ALA A 89 -4.40 2.38 14.70
N VAL A 90 -3.21 1.82 14.47
CA VAL A 90 -2.90 0.39 14.75
C VAL A 90 -3.07 0.07 16.23
N ASP A 91 -2.68 0.97 17.13
CA ASP A 91 -2.79 0.77 18.59
C ASP A 91 -4.24 0.56 19.05
N VAL A 92 -5.24 1.06 18.30
CA VAL A 92 -6.66 0.75 18.57
C VAL A 92 -6.94 -0.74 18.40
N ILE A 93 -6.42 -1.35 17.35
CA ILE A 93 -6.61 -2.78 17.05
C ILE A 93 -5.81 -3.62 18.03
N ALA A 94 -4.54 -3.28 18.22
CA ALA A 94 -3.64 -3.98 19.14
C ALA A 94 -4.16 -3.96 20.58
N GLY A 95 -4.71 -2.82 21.03
CA GLY A 95 -5.35 -2.70 22.34
C GLY A 95 -6.59 -3.60 22.47
N LYS A 96 -7.42 -3.68 21.43
CA LYS A 96 -8.59 -4.56 21.44
C LYS A 96 -8.24 -6.05 21.39
N LEU A 97 -7.14 -6.42 20.74
CA LEU A 97 -6.61 -7.78 20.82
C LEU A 97 -6.08 -8.11 22.23
N ALA A 98 -5.41 -7.15 22.87
CA ALA A 98 -4.93 -7.33 24.24
C ALA A 98 -6.08 -7.52 25.23
N ASP A 99 -7.23 -6.85 25.05
CA ASP A 99 -8.45 -7.07 25.85
C ASP A 99 -8.95 -8.54 25.74
N GLU A 100 -8.65 -9.23 24.64
CA GLU A 100 -8.97 -10.65 24.38
C GLU A 100 -7.80 -11.59 24.71
N ASN A 101 -6.77 -11.12 25.42
CA ASN A 101 -5.56 -11.87 25.75
C ASN A 101 -4.81 -12.41 24.52
N ILE A 102 -4.81 -11.64 23.41
CA ILE A 102 -4.07 -11.93 22.19
C ILE A 102 -3.02 -10.82 21.98
N GLN A 103 -1.76 -11.21 21.85
CA GLN A 103 -0.66 -10.28 21.66
C GLN A 103 -0.48 -9.92 20.17
N TRP A 104 -0.53 -8.64 19.83
CA TRP A 104 -0.06 -8.12 18.54
C TRP A 104 1.46 -8.07 18.54
N ARG A 105 2.11 -8.84 17.65
CA ARG A 105 3.56 -8.77 17.40
C ARG A 105 3.80 -7.98 16.12
N ASP A 106 4.33 -6.81 16.28
CA ASP A 106 4.52 -5.83 15.21
C ASP A 106 5.67 -6.22 14.27
N ALA A 107 5.41 -6.28 12.97
CA ALA A 107 6.40 -6.47 11.92
C ALA A 107 6.26 -5.35 10.87
N ALA A 108 6.54 -4.12 11.30
CA ALA A 108 6.40 -2.94 10.47
C ALA A 108 7.61 -2.76 9.53
N ILE A 109 7.34 -2.65 8.23
CA ILE A 109 8.35 -2.43 7.19
C ILE A 109 8.13 -1.04 6.58
N PRO A 110 9.04 -0.09 6.77
CA PRO A 110 8.88 1.25 6.20
C PRO A 110 8.89 1.24 4.67
N GLY A 111 8.13 2.16 4.08
CA GLY A 111 8.10 2.38 2.63
C GLY A 111 6.69 2.66 2.11
N GLY A 112 6.59 3.66 1.23
CA GLY A 112 5.31 4.06 0.64
C GLY A 112 4.68 2.97 -0.23
N ALA A 113 3.36 2.93 -0.26
CA ALA A 113 2.55 1.98 -1.03
C ALA A 113 2.93 0.49 -0.81
N GLY A 114 3.60 0.15 0.33
CA GLY A 114 3.93 -1.22 0.71
C GLY A 114 4.97 -1.94 -0.15
N LEU A 115 5.79 -1.22 -0.92
CA LEU A 115 6.79 -1.83 -1.83
C LEU A 115 7.81 -2.71 -1.08
N GLY A 116 8.30 -2.24 0.07
CA GLY A 116 9.22 -3.00 0.92
C GLY A 116 8.56 -4.21 1.55
N ALA A 117 7.36 -4.03 2.11
CA ALA A 117 6.61 -5.07 2.81
C ALA A 117 6.24 -6.24 1.88
N SER A 118 5.85 -5.96 0.62
CA SER A 118 5.55 -7.01 -0.38
C SER A 118 6.74 -7.93 -0.64
N LYS A 119 7.96 -7.37 -0.78
CA LYS A 119 9.19 -8.16 -0.97
C LYS A 119 9.51 -9.02 0.25
N VAL A 120 9.38 -8.44 1.46
CA VAL A 120 9.62 -9.17 2.72
C VAL A 120 8.60 -10.30 2.87
N LEU A 121 7.31 -10.05 2.59
CA LEU A 121 6.26 -11.05 2.64
C LEU A 121 6.58 -12.24 1.71
N LYS A 122 6.91 -11.98 0.44
CA LYS A 122 7.28 -13.02 -0.53
C LYS A 122 8.46 -13.86 -0.01
N SER A 123 9.47 -13.22 0.57
CA SER A 123 10.63 -13.91 1.14
C SER A 123 10.26 -14.77 2.36
N MET A 124 9.39 -14.26 3.25
CA MET A 124 8.92 -15.00 4.43
C MET A 124 8.13 -16.24 4.03
N VAL A 125 7.20 -16.10 3.08
CA VAL A 125 6.38 -17.22 2.59
C VAL A 125 7.25 -18.29 1.92
N LEU A 126 8.20 -17.91 1.06
CA LEU A 126 9.14 -18.85 0.44
C LEU A 126 10.02 -19.58 1.47
N ALA A 127 10.31 -18.96 2.60
CA ALA A 127 11.04 -19.56 3.70
C ALA A 127 10.17 -20.44 4.64
N GLY A 128 8.86 -20.58 4.36
CA GLY A 128 7.91 -21.28 5.24
C GLY A 128 7.67 -20.57 6.58
N LYS A 129 7.82 -19.24 6.61
CA LYS A 129 7.70 -18.39 7.81
C LYS A 129 6.71 -17.25 7.54
N ALA A 130 5.58 -17.56 6.92
CA ALA A 130 4.52 -16.58 6.70
C ALA A 130 4.08 -15.96 8.04
N PRO A 131 3.79 -14.65 8.10
CA PRO A 131 3.21 -14.03 9.29
C PRO A 131 1.78 -14.52 9.48
N GLU A 132 1.25 -14.48 10.72
CA GLU A 132 -0.13 -14.87 10.99
C GLU A 132 -1.13 -13.92 10.29
N ALA A 133 -0.78 -12.63 10.14
CA ALA A 133 -1.58 -11.67 9.38
C ALA A 133 -0.67 -10.70 8.63
N THR A 134 -1.18 -10.12 7.56
CA THR A 134 -0.43 -9.14 6.78
C THR A 134 -1.36 -8.08 6.17
N GLN A 135 -0.86 -6.84 6.09
CA GLN A 135 -1.51 -5.83 5.27
C GLN A 135 -1.36 -6.24 3.80
N LEU A 136 -2.48 -6.45 3.13
CA LEU A 136 -2.57 -6.65 1.68
C LEU A 136 -3.64 -5.73 1.13
N ASN A 137 -3.37 -5.10 -0.02
CA ASN A 137 -4.32 -4.18 -0.63
C ASN A 137 -4.58 -4.59 -2.08
N GLY A 138 -5.85 -4.51 -2.50
CA GLY A 138 -6.24 -4.64 -3.88
C GLY A 138 -6.34 -6.06 -4.41
N ILE A 139 -6.04 -6.21 -5.70
CA ILE A 139 -6.24 -7.46 -6.43
C ILE A 139 -5.25 -8.59 -6.09
N VAL A 140 -4.23 -8.27 -5.30
CA VAL A 140 -3.19 -9.22 -4.85
C VAL A 140 -3.77 -10.39 -4.05
N PHE A 141 -4.96 -10.25 -3.47
CA PHE A 141 -5.61 -11.37 -2.75
C PHE A 141 -5.78 -12.61 -3.61
N GLY A 142 -6.19 -12.44 -4.89
CA GLY A 142 -6.40 -13.54 -5.79
C GLY A 142 -5.16 -14.42 -5.92
N GLU A 143 -3.99 -13.82 -6.11
CA GLU A 143 -2.72 -14.55 -6.25
C GLU A 143 -2.42 -15.43 -5.03
N TRP A 144 -2.57 -14.89 -3.81
CA TRP A 144 -2.29 -15.61 -2.57
C TRP A 144 -3.38 -16.62 -2.21
N ALA A 145 -4.65 -16.27 -2.45
CA ALA A 145 -5.80 -17.14 -2.19
C ALA A 145 -5.83 -18.34 -3.15
N ASP A 146 -5.50 -18.13 -4.43
CA ASP A 146 -5.45 -19.19 -5.44
C ASP A 146 -4.35 -20.21 -5.16
N LEU A 147 -3.30 -19.81 -4.44
CA LEU A 147 -2.27 -20.70 -3.92
C LEU A 147 -2.67 -21.43 -2.62
N GLY A 148 -3.89 -21.17 -2.09
CA GLY A 148 -4.35 -21.74 -0.83
C GLY A 148 -3.62 -21.21 0.40
N LEU A 149 -3.02 -20.01 0.31
CA LEU A 149 -2.19 -19.45 1.38
C LEU A 149 -2.96 -18.53 2.34
N LEU A 150 -4.17 -18.11 1.97
CA LEU A 150 -5.01 -17.25 2.82
C LEU A 150 -6.07 -18.06 3.55
N LEU A 151 -6.31 -17.67 4.80
CA LEU A 151 -7.42 -18.20 5.60
C LEU A 151 -8.74 -17.65 5.06
N GLU A 152 -9.70 -18.54 4.80
CA GLU A 152 -11.07 -18.16 4.49
C GLU A 152 -11.77 -17.69 5.78
N LEU A 153 -12.43 -16.55 5.72
CA LEU A 153 -13.07 -15.89 6.87
C LEU A 153 -14.60 -16.00 6.85
N ASP A 154 -15.15 -16.95 6.11
CA ASP A 154 -16.61 -17.10 5.95
C ASP A 154 -17.31 -17.38 7.28
N ASP A 155 -16.66 -18.13 8.18
CA ASP A 155 -17.17 -18.44 9.53
C ASP A 155 -17.26 -17.18 10.43
N VAL A 156 -16.56 -16.12 10.07
CA VAL A 156 -16.65 -14.82 10.73
C VAL A 156 -17.55 -13.87 9.95
N ALA A 157 -17.41 -13.83 8.64
CA ALA A 157 -18.08 -12.87 7.76
C ALA A 157 -19.60 -13.12 7.66
N THR A 158 -20.01 -14.39 7.61
CA THR A 158 -21.42 -14.78 7.48
C THR A 158 -22.23 -14.43 8.74
N PRO A 159 -21.86 -14.88 9.95
CA PRO A 159 -22.54 -14.46 11.18
C PRO A 159 -22.45 -12.94 11.40
N GLY A 160 -21.34 -12.33 11.02
CA GLY A 160 -21.12 -10.88 11.09
C GLY A 160 -21.89 -10.04 10.08
N ASN A 161 -22.65 -10.67 9.16
CA ASN A 161 -23.40 -9.98 8.10
C ASN A 161 -22.57 -9.01 7.25
N TRP A 162 -21.30 -9.33 6.98
CA TRP A 162 -20.37 -8.41 6.29
C TRP A 162 -20.89 -7.96 4.93
N GLN A 163 -21.52 -8.85 4.16
CA GLN A 163 -22.12 -8.50 2.86
C GLN A 163 -23.15 -7.35 2.95
N LYS A 164 -23.90 -7.27 4.04
CA LYS A 164 -24.89 -6.21 4.25
C LYS A 164 -24.27 -4.93 4.81
N LEU A 165 -23.22 -5.06 5.62
CA LEU A 165 -22.55 -3.93 6.26
C LEU A 165 -21.63 -3.19 5.30
N LEU A 166 -20.87 -3.91 4.47
CA LEU A 166 -19.85 -3.36 3.59
C LEU A 166 -20.44 -2.65 2.38
N PHE A 167 -19.74 -1.61 1.89
CA PHE A 167 -19.99 -1.10 0.54
C PHE A 167 -19.82 -2.22 -0.49
N PRO A 168 -20.64 -2.26 -1.58
CA PRO A 168 -20.53 -3.29 -2.60
C PRO A 168 -19.13 -3.41 -3.21
N THR A 169 -18.47 -2.28 -3.43
CA THR A 169 -17.09 -2.24 -3.94
C THR A 169 -16.12 -2.93 -2.99
N VAL A 170 -16.25 -2.71 -1.68
CA VAL A 170 -15.39 -3.34 -0.66
C VAL A 170 -15.72 -4.83 -0.52
N TRP A 171 -17.02 -5.18 -0.52
CA TRP A 171 -17.45 -6.57 -0.48
C TRP A 171 -16.86 -7.37 -1.64
N SER A 172 -17.00 -6.86 -2.87
CA SER A 172 -16.42 -7.52 -4.05
C SER A 172 -14.91 -7.63 -4.00
N LEU A 173 -14.23 -6.68 -3.36
CA LEU A 173 -12.76 -6.66 -3.25
C LEU A 173 -12.24 -7.79 -2.36
N VAL A 174 -12.90 -8.08 -1.24
CA VAL A 174 -12.42 -9.07 -0.26
C VAL A 174 -12.84 -10.51 -0.59
N LEU A 175 -13.56 -10.71 -1.69
CA LEU A 175 -13.96 -12.02 -2.17
C LEU A 175 -12.94 -12.61 -3.16
N ASN A 176 -12.60 -13.88 -2.96
CA ASN A 176 -11.95 -14.70 -3.96
C ASN A 176 -12.75 -16.00 -4.15
N ARG A 177 -13.21 -16.30 -5.38
CA ARG A 177 -14.03 -17.47 -5.73
C ARG A 177 -15.25 -17.66 -4.85
N GLY A 178 -15.80 -16.58 -4.29
CA GLY A 178 -16.98 -16.58 -3.42
C GLY A 178 -16.68 -16.65 -1.93
N HIS A 179 -15.44 -16.84 -1.53
CA HIS A 179 -14.97 -16.86 -0.14
C HIS A 179 -14.37 -15.54 0.29
N VAL A 180 -14.58 -15.15 1.55
CA VAL A 180 -13.98 -13.95 2.13
C VAL A 180 -12.54 -14.25 2.55
N VAL A 181 -11.55 -13.56 1.99
CA VAL A 181 -10.11 -13.83 2.20
C VAL A 181 -9.35 -12.70 2.90
N ALA A 182 -10.03 -11.62 3.28
CA ALA A 182 -9.44 -10.50 4.00
C ALA A 182 -10.46 -9.72 4.82
N ALA A 183 -10.03 -9.12 5.92
CA ALA A 183 -10.82 -8.22 6.76
C ALA A 183 -10.52 -6.75 6.37
N PRO A 184 -11.50 -5.97 5.87
CA PRO A 184 -11.27 -4.60 5.44
C PRO A 184 -11.29 -3.63 6.63
N LEU A 185 -10.32 -2.71 6.66
CA LEU A 185 -10.07 -1.75 7.73
C LEU A 185 -10.66 -0.37 7.46
N GLY A 186 -10.39 0.18 6.29
CA GLY A 186 -10.80 1.53 5.94
C GLY A 186 -10.66 1.82 4.46
N ILE A 187 -11.42 2.80 3.98
CA ILE A 187 -11.37 3.29 2.61
C ILE A 187 -10.65 4.64 2.60
N HIS A 188 -9.55 4.71 1.87
CA HIS A 188 -8.78 5.91 1.65
C HIS A 188 -9.22 6.65 0.40
N ARG A 189 -9.34 7.98 0.51
CA ARG A 189 -9.46 8.86 -0.65
C ARG A 189 -8.09 9.37 -1.04
N ILE A 190 -7.68 9.14 -2.29
CA ILE A 190 -6.35 9.49 -2.79
C ILE A 190 -6.34 10.91 -3.39
N ASN A 191 -7.42 11.32 -4.04
CA ASN A 191 -7.54 12.60 -4.76
C ASN A 191 -7.89 13.80 -3.86
N ASN A 192 -7.29 13.86 -2.65
CA ASN A 192 -7.44 15.02 -1.79
C ASN A 192 -6.40 16.09 -2.11
N LEU A 193 -6.80 17.34 -1.95
CA LEU A 193 -5.94 18.51 -1.86
C LEU A 193 -6.07 19.07 -0.44
N PHE A 194 -5.06 18.86 0.38
CA PHE A 194 -4.96 19.49 1.70
C PHE A 194 -4.40 20.89 1.55
N TYR A 195 -4.84 21.82 2.40
CA TYR A 195 -4.29 23.17 2.43
C TYR A 195 -4.17 23.68 3.86
N ASN A 196 -3.15 24.50 4.11
CA ASN A 196 -2.94 25.18 5.38
C ASN A 196 -3.98 26.31 5.51
N LYS A 197 -4.94 26.10 6.40
CA LYS A 197 -6.10 27.00 6.57
C LYS A 197 -5.66 28.40 7.01
N LYS A 198 -4.66 28.51 7.90
CA LYS A 198 -4.15 29.78 8.40
C LYS A 198 -3.53 30.63 7.31
N ILE A 199 -2.78 30.00 6.36
CA ILE A 199 -2.22 30.68 5.19
C ILE A 199 -3.34 31.18 4.28
N PHE A 200 -4.32 30.31 3.98
CA PHE A 200 -5.43 30.67 3.11
C PHE A 200 -6.25 31.82 3.67
N ASP A 201 -6.57 31.80 4.97
CA ASP A 201 -7.30 32.88 5.64
C ASP A 201 -6.50 34.18 5.64
N ARG A 202 -5.22 34.14 6.01
CA ARG A 202 -4.33 35.31 6.04
C ARG A 202 -4.22 36.02 4.69
N LEU A 203 -4.17 35.22 3.59
CA LEU A 203 -4.02 35.76 2.23
C LEU A 203 -5.35 35.91 1.51
N ASN A 204 -6.49 35.70 2.19
CA ASN A 204 -7.83 35.73 1.63
C ASN A 204 -7.94 34.88 0.34
N LEU A 205 -7.46 33.61 0.45
CA LEU A 205 -7.51 32.64 -0.62
C LEU A 205 -8.72 31.72 -0.48
N THR A 206 -9.26 31.29 -1.62
CA THR A 206 -10.29 30.25 -1.71
C THR A 206 -9.67 28.99 -2.26
N PRO A 207 -9.98 27.77 -1.72
CA PRO A 207 -9.47 26.52 -2.27
C PRO A 207 -9.82 26.36 -3.75
N PRO A 208 -8.87 25.96 -4.61
CA PRO A 208 -9.05 25.93 -6.06
C PRO A 208 -10.03 24.83 -6.48
N LYS A 209 -11.03 25.17 -7.29
CA LYS A 209 -11.99 24.23 -7.89
C LYS A 209 -11.62 23.86 -9.33
N THR A 210 -10.92 24.75 -10.02
CA THR A 210 -10.42 24.56 -11.39
C THR A 210 -8.90 24.69 -11.43
N TRP A 211 -8.27 24.21 -12.50
CA TRP A 211 -6.83 24.40 -12.70
C TRP A 211 -6.43 25.85 -12.91
N ALA A 212 -7.34 26.68 -13.47
CA ALA A 212 -7.13 28.11 -13.53
C ALA A 212 -7.14 28.76 -12.14
N ASP A 213 -8.02 28.31 -11.24
CA ASP A 213 -8.01 28.75 -9.84
C ASP A 213 -6.71 28.33 -9.14
N PHE A 214 -6.26 27.08 -9.40
CA PHE A 214 -5.03 26.55 -8.81
C PHE A 214 -3.83 27.44 -9.18
N GLY A 215 -3.67 27.80 -10.47
CA GLY A 215 -2.62 28.70 -10.91
C GLY A 215 -2.68 30.05 -10.20
N ARG A 216 -3.88 30.69 -10.14
CA ARG A 216 -4.03 31.99 -9.45
C ARG A 216 -3.68 31.90 -7.97
N VAL A 217 -4.08 30.84 -7.29
CA VAL A 217 -3.74 30.60 -5.87
C VAL A 217 -2.23 30.39 -5.73
N ALA A 218 -1.64 29.55 -6.57
CA ALA A 218 -0.21 29.26 -6.54
C ALA A 218 0.64 30.52 -6.78
N ASP A 219 0.27 31.36 -7.73
CA ASP A 219 0.97 32.63 -8.01
C ASP A 219 0.92 33.58 -6.82
N LYS A 220 -0.24 33.73 -6.18
CA LYS A 220 -0.35 34.54 -4.95
C LYS A 220 0.50 34.00 -3.79
N LEU A 221 0.58 32.69 -3.65
CA LEU A 221 1.43 32.03 -2.65
C LEU A 221 2.92 32.30 -2.92
N LYS A 222 3.36 32.16 -4.18
CA LYS A 222 4.74 32.49 -4.60
C LYS A 222 5.08 33.96 -4.32
N GLN A 223 4.17 34.89 -4.62
CA GLN A 223 4.34 36.32 -4.33
C GLN A 223 4.46 36.58 -2.82
N ALA A 224 3.82 35.76 -1.99
CA ALA A 224 3.94 35.82 -0.53
C ALA A 224 5.16 35.08 0.02
N GLY A 225 6.03 34.54 -0.83
CA GLY A 225 7.23 33.78 -0.43
C GLY A 225 6.93 32.38 0.14
N ILE A 226 5.75 31.82 -0.17
CA ILE A 226 5.31 30.52 0.34
C ILE A 226 5.35 29.51 -0.81
N THR A 227 5.92 28.31 -0.58
CA THR A 227 5.87 27.21 -1.54
C THR A 227 4.39 26.82 -1.79
N PRO A 228 3.89 26.88 -3.05
CA PRO A 228 2.48 26.59 -3.29
C PRO A 228 2.11 25.14 -3.00
N LEU A 229 2.92 24.16 -3.43
CA LEU A 229 2.60 22.73 -3.40
C LEU A 229 3.73 21.94 -2.74
N ALA A 230 3.50 21.40 -1.54
CA ALA A 230 4.37 20.40 -0.93
C ALA A 230 4.25 19.10 -1.76
N GLN A 231 5.30 18.71 -2.44
CA GLN A 231 5.33 17.47 -3.21
C GLN A 231 6.74 16.92 -3.28
N SER A 232 6.88 15.59 -3.16
CA SER A 232 8.14 14.86 -3.30
C SER A 232 8.33 14.37 -4.73
N SER A 233 9.58 14.18 -5.15
CA SER A 233 9.91 13.48 -6.39
C SER A 233 9.99 11.95 -6.23
N GLU A 234 9.63 11.41 -5.08
CA GLU A 234 9.58 9.95 -4.87
C GLU A 234 8.56 9.30 -5.83
N ALA A 235 8.97 8.21 -6.47
CA ALA A 235 8.26 7.64 -7.62
C ALA A 235 6.76 7.36 -7.36
N TRP A 236 6.42 6.77 -6.20
CA TRP A 236 5.04 6.47 -5.87
C TRP A 236 4.21 7.74 -5.60
N GLN A 237 4.80 8.81 -5.02
CA GLN A 237 4.11 10.08 -4.78
C GLN A 237 3.84 10.82 -6.08
N VAL A 238 4.81 10.81 -7.01
CA VAL A 238 4.63 11.34 -8.37
C VAL A 238 3.53 10.58 -9.11
N ALA A 239 3.53 9.25 -9.03
CA ALA A 239 2.52 8.43 -9.67
C ALA A 239 1.12 8.63 -9.04
N THR A 240 1.03 8.85 -7.73
CA THR A 240 -0.22 9.20 -7.03
C THR A 240 -0.79 10.53 -7.52
N LEU A 241 0.07 11.53 -7.70
CA LEU A 241 -0.33 12.79 -8.33
C LEU A 241 -0.79 12.56 -9.77
N PHE A 242 -0.03 11.80 -10.57
CA PHE A 242 -0.35 11.51 -11.96
C PHE A 242 -1.70 10.80 -12.13
N GLU A 243 -1.97 9.73 -11.36
CA GLU A 243 -3.25 9.01 -11.46
C GLU A 243 -4.45 9.90 -11.10
N THR A 244 -4.26 10.84 -10.17
CA THR A 244 -5.26 11.85 -9.83
C THR A 244 -5.50 12.82 -10.99
N LEU A 245 -4.44 13.24 -11.71
CA LEU A 245 -4.56 14.10 -12.90
C LEU A 245 -5.28 13.38 -14.05
N VAL A 246 -4.99 12.09 -14.25
CA VAL A 246 -5.70 11.27 -15.24
C VAL A 246 -7.20 11.20 -14.93
N LEU A 247 -7.55 10.98 -13.66
CA LEU A 247 -8.95 10.99 -13.23
C LEU A 247 -9.61 12.36 -13.47
N ALA A 248 -8.89 13.45 -13.25
CA ALA A 248 -9.37 14.82 -13.46
C ALA A 248 -9.70 15.12 -14.93
N GLU A 249 -8.95 14.55 -15.87
CA GLU A 249 -9.12 14.83 -17.31
C GLU A 249 -10.39 14.21 -17.91
N SER A 250 -10.86 13.06 -17.38
CA SER A 250 -12.01 12.37 -18.02
C SER A 250 -12.82 11.45 -17.11
N GLY A 251 -12.60 11.51 -15.81
CA GLY A 251 -13.36 10.71 -14.86
C GLY A 251 -13.05 9.21 -14.88
N PRO A 252 -13.84 8.42 -14.12
CA PRO A 252 -13.55 7.01 -13.84
C PRO A 252 -13.56 6.09 -15.07
N ALA A 253 -14.37 6.36 -16.08
CA ALA A 253 -14.46 5.48 -17.26
C ALA A 253 -13.13 5.44 -18.05
N TYR A 254 -12.54 6.61 -18.32
CA TYR A 254 -11.24 6.68 -18.98
C TYR A 254 -10.13 6.13 -18.09
N TYR A 255 -10.16 6.47 -16.81
CA TYR A 255 -9.22 5.94 -15.82
C TYR A 255 -9.20 4.41 -15.80
N ARG A 256 -10.39 3.76 -15.79
CA ARG A 256 -10.51 2.30 -15.82
C ARG A 256 -9.98 1.70 -17.11
N SER A 257 -10.27 2.32 -18.25
CA SER A 257 -9.75 1.86 -19.55
C SER A 257 -8.22 1.83 -19.58
N LEU A 258 -7.56 2.77 -18.90
CA LEU A 258 -6.10 2.80 -18.80
C LEU A 258 -5.54 1.76 -17.82
N PHE A 259 -6.05 1.76 -16.58
CA PHE A 259 -5.36 1.12 -15.46
C PHE A 259 -6.03 -0.17 -14.96
N VAL A 260 -7.28 -0.42 -15.33
CA VAL A 260 -7.98 -1.69 -15.05
C VAL A 260 -7.97 -2.58 -16.29
N ASP A 261 -8.42 -2.04 -17.43
CA ASP A 261 -8.52 -2.80 -18.67
C ASP A 261 -7.18 -2.89 -19.40
N LEU A 262 -6.18 -2.10 -19.00
CA LEU A 262 -4.87 -1.95 -19.65
C LEU A 262 -5.01 -1.83 -21.17
N ASN A 263 -5.97 -1.01 -21.64
CA ASN A 263 -6.22 -0.80 -23.05
C ASN A 263 -5.08 0.02 -23.69
N PRO A 264 -4.25 -0.56 -24.58
CA PRO A 264 -3.09 0.13 -25.14
C PRO A 264 -3.45 1.36 -25.97
N LEU A 265 -4.66 1.40 -26.57
CA LEU A 265 -5.11 2.52 -27.40
C LEU A 265 -5.46 3.74 -26.54
N ALA A 266 -5.96 3.52 -25.33
CA ALA A 266 -6.31 4.61 -24.42
C ALA A 266 -5.08 5.44 -24.00
N PHE A 267 -3.89 4.85 -23.95
CA PHE A 267 -2.65 5.58 -23.63
C PHE A 267 -2.22 6.56 -24.75
N GLY A 268 -2.67 6.37 -25.99
CA GLY A 268 -2.41 7.29 -27.10
C GLY A 268 -3.38 8.48 -27.19
N ASP A 269 -4.35 8.57 -26.30
CA ASP A 269 -5.38 9.60 -26.30
C ASP A 269 -4.82 10.98 -25.90
N GLN A 270 -5.42 12.06 -26.40
CA GLN A 270 -5.02 13.44 -26.08
C GLN A 270 -5.21 13.77 -24.59
N ARG A 271 -6.16 13.13 -23.90
CA ARG A 271 -6.37 13.27 -22.46
C ARG A 271 -5.13 12.84 -21.66
N MET A 272 -4.44 11.79 -22.09
CA MET A 272 -3.16 11.37 -21.50
C MET A 272 -2.09 12.44 -21.71
N THR A 273 -2.02 13.04 -22.91
CA THR A 273 -1.11 14.16 -23.17
C THR A 273 -1.36 15.33 -22.22
N HIS A 274 -2.63 15.66 -21.97
CA HIS A 274 -3.00 16.74 -21.04
C HIS A 274 -2.58 16.42 -19.62
N ALA A 275 -2.83 15.20 -19.13
CA ALA A 275 -2.45 14.76 -17.78
C ALA A 275 -0.92 14.81 -17.60
N LEU A 276 -0.15 14.32 -18.59
CA LEU A 276 1.32 14.36 -18.57
C LEU A 276 1.85 15.79 -18.56
N LYS A 277 1.37 16.66 -19.46
CA LYS A 277 1.77 18.07 -19.47
C LYS A 277 1.47 18.77 -18.16
N ARG A 278 0.31 18.51 -17.58
CA ARG A 278 -0.08 19.07 -16.27
C ARG A 278 0.83 18.58 -15.16
N LEU A 279 1.15 17.29 -15.13
CA LEU A 279 2.09 16.72 -14.16
C LEU A 279 3.43 17.46 -14.17
N ARG A 280 3.98 17.69 -15.37
CA ARG A 280 5.25 18.42 -15.52
C ARG A 280 5.12 19.89 -15.15
N ALA A 281 4.04 20.55 -15.56
CA ALA A 281 3.78 21.96 -15.25
C ALA A 281 3.68 22.23 -13.73
N LEU A 282 3.16 21.28 -12.95
CA LEU A 282 3.06 21.41 -11.49
C LEU A 282 4.42 21.56 -10.82
N LYS A 283 5.53 21.13 -11.45
CA LYS A 283 6.91 21.30 -10.92
C LYS A 283 7.23 22.76 -10.60
N GLU A 284 6.66 23.69 -11.35
CA GLU A 284 6.86 25.12 -11.13
C GLU A 284 6.43 25.59 -9.73
N TRP A 285 5.48 24.90 -9.12
CA TRP A 285 4.91 25.25 -7.82
C TRP A 285 5.38 24.36 -6.66
N MET A 286 6.31 23.42 -6.95
CA MET A 286 6.89 22.49 -5.98
C MET A 286 8.16 23.07 -5.33
N PRO A 287 8.67 22.46 -4.23
CA PRO A 287 9.92 22.88 -3.60
C PRO A 287 11.11 22.87 -4.56
N THR A 288 11.99 23.84 -4.44
CA THR A 288 13.21 23.90 -5.26
C THR A 288 14.44 23.88 -4.34
N PRO A 289 15.39 22.93 -4.50
CA PRO A 289 15.37 21.82 -5.47
C PRO A 289 14.35 20.75 -5.10
N LEU A 290 13.71 20.16 -6.13
CA LEU A 290 12.83 19.03 -5.96
C LEU A 290 13.65 17.80 -5.57
N ARG A 291 13.25 17.09 -4.48
CA ARG A 291 13.96 15.94 -3.93
C ARG A 291 13.01 14.83 -3.56
N GLU A 292 13.52 13.61 -3.55
CA GLU A 292 12.83 12.50 -2.91
C GLU A 292 12.79 12.72 -1.39
N ARG A 293 11.60 12.73 -0.82
CA ARG A 293 11.34 12.85 0.62
C ARG A 293 10.17 11.97 1.01
N PRO A 294 10.20 11.37 2.21
CA PRO A 294 9.05 10.65 2.75
C PRO A 294 7.81 11.55 2.80
N TRP A 295 6.64 10.96 2.58
CA TRP A 295 5.38 11.71 2.60
C TRP A 295 5.08 12.41 3.95
N PRO A 296 5.49 11.89 5.13
CA PRO A 296 5.34 12.64 6.38
C PRO A 296 6.11 13.96 6.39
N ASP A 297 7.29 14.02 5.73
CA ASP A 297 8.05 15.27 5.62
C ASP A 297 7.30 16.31 4.78
N MET A 298 6.63 15.88 3.70
CA MET A 298 5.79 16.78 2.90
C MET A 298 4.56 17.24 3.68
N THR A 299 3.97 16.34 4.46
CA THR A 299 2.87 16.69 5.38
C THR A 299 3.35 17.69 6.44
N ARG A 300 4.59 17.57 6.92
CA ARG A 300 5.18 18.50 7.88
C ARG A 300 5.35 19.90 7.29
N GLN A 301 5.82 20.02 6.04
CA GLN A 301 5.92 21.31 5.36
C GLN A 301 4.57 22.03 5.27
N LEU A 302 3.47 21.26 5.04
CA LEU A 302 2.12 21.83 5.08
C LEU A 302 1.75 22.28 6.49
N ALA A 303 2.02 21.47 7.52
CA ALA A 303 1.71 21.77 8.90
C ALA A 303 2.41 23.03 9.40
N ASP A 304 3.71 23.14 9.11
CA ASP A 304 4.57 24.23 9.57
C ASP A 304 4.39 25.52 8.73
N GLY A 305 3.61 25.44 7.63
CA GLY A 305 3.35 26.59 6.75
C GLY A 305 4.49 26.93 5.79
N GLU A 306 5.46 26.05 5.62
CA GLU A 306 6.51 26.16 4.59
C GLU A 306 5.92 25.98 3.18
N ALA A 307 4.87 25.16 3.08
CA ALA A 307 4.07 25.01 1.89
C ALA A 307 2.58 25.15 2.20
N ALA A 308 1.79 25.60 1.22
CA ALA A 308 0.39 25.93 1.44
C ALA A 308 -0.58 24.83 1.05
N MET A 309 -0.23 23.94 0.10
CA MET A 309 -1.08 22.86 -0.41
C MET A 309 -0.29 21.56 -0.50
N PHE A 310 -1.01 20.42 -0.45
CA PHE A 310 -0.45 19.08 -0.61
C PHE A 310 -1.48 18.13 -1.24
N VAL A 311 -1.10 17.44 -2.30
CA VAL A 311 -1.93 16.39 -2.91
C VAL A 311 -1.48 15.03 -2.38
N MET A 312 -2.34 14.38 -1.59
CA MET A 312 -2.02 13.09 -0.95
C MET A 312 -3.30 12.37 -0.53
N GLY A 313 -3.18 11.08 -0.28
CA GLY A 313 -4.22 10.30 0.37
C GLY A 313 -4.54 10.79 1.78
N ASP A 314 -5.71 10.44 2.26
CA ASP A 314 -6.24 10.94 3.53
C ASP A 314 -5.49 10.47 4.79
N TRP A 315 -4.54 9.54 4.68
CA TRP A 315 -3.58 9.25 5.74
C TRP A 315 -2.74 10.47 6.14
N ALA A 316 -2.54 11.45 5.24
CA ALA A 316 -1.92 12.72 5.58
C ALA A 316 -2.75 13.49 6.62
N LYS A 317 -4.10 13.41 6.57
CA LYS A 317 -4.97 13.95 7.61
C LYS A 317 -4.72 13.25 8.95
N GLY A 318 -4.61 11.91 8.94
CA GLY A 318 -4.30 11.15 10.16
C GLY A 318 -3.00 11.61 10.81
N GLU A 319 -1.99 11.92 10.02
CA GLU A 319 -0.70 12.43 10.49
C GLU A 319 -0.83 13.84 11.09
N LEU A 320 -1.55 14.75 10.43
CA LEU A 320 -1.83 16.10 10.94
C LEU A 320 -2.58 16.05 12.28
N LEU A 321 -3.60 15.19 12.39
CA LEU A 321 -4.34 14.97 13.64
C LEU A 321 -3.45 14.38 14.74
N ALA A 322 -2.54 13.46 14.40
CA ALA A 322 -1.60 12.87 15.36
C ALA A 322 -0.63 13.89 15.94
N TRP A 323 -0.32 14.96 15.20
CA TRP A 323 0.47 16.11 15.68
C TRP A 323 -0.35 17.15 16.43
N GLY A 324 -1.65 16.91 16.67
CA GLY A 324 -2.52 17.80 17.43
C GLY A 324 -3.13 18.95 16.62
N LEU A 325 -3.04 18.90 15.29
CA LEU A 325 -3.69 19.87 14.42
C LEU A 325 -5.16 19.49 14.19
N ASN A 326 -6.02 20.49 13.99
CA ASN A 326 -7.46 20.30 13.88
C ASN A 326 -7.95 20.60 12.46
N THR A 327 -8.81 19.70 11.95
CA THR A 327 -9.52 19.91 10.68
C THR A 327 -10.37 21.19 10.76
N ASP A 328 -10.39 21.96 9.67
CA ASP A 328 -11.10 23.23 9.50
C ASP A 328 -10.60 24.41 10.36
N GLN A 329 -9.58 24.20 11.19
CA GLN A 329 -8.94 25.24 12.00
C GLN A 329 -7.49 25.48 11.57
N ASP A 330 -6.66 24.43 11.56
CA ASP A 330 -5.25 24.51 11.21
C ASP A 330 -5.02 24.15 9.74
N PHE A 331 -5.72 23.14 9.28
CA PHE A 331 -5.73 22.68 7.88
C PHE A 331 -7.17 22.36 7.46
N ALA A 332 -7.38 22.27 6.16
CA ALA A 332 -8.62 21.73 5.62
C ALA A 332 -8.34 20.96 4.33
N CYS A 333 -9.36 20.29 3.81
CA CYS A 333 -9.27 19.51 2.59
C CYS A 333 -10.30 19.95 1.55
N THR A 334 -9.92 19.77 0.30
CA THR A 334 -10.81 19.79 -0.86
C THR A 334 -10.37 18.70 -1.81
N THR A 335 -10.99 18.59 -2.96
CA THR A 335 -10.55 17.68 -4.01
C THR A 335 -9.57 18.37 -4.94
N VAL A 336 -8.69 17.58 -5.56
CA VAL A 336 -7.89 18.07 -6.68
C VAL A 336 -8.83 18.59 -7.77
N PRO A 337 -8.53 19.75 -8.38
CA PRO A 337 -9.37 20.34 -9.42
C PRO A 337 -9.77 19.35 -10.52
N GLY A 338 -11.06 19.32 -10.88
CA GLY A 338 -11.61 18.37 -11.85
C GLY A 338 -12.04 17.01 -11.28
N THR A 339 -11.85 16.76 -9.97
CA THR A 339 -12.19 15.46 -9.35
C THR A 339 -13.29 15.54 -8.28
N ALA A 340 -14.03 16.65 -8.20
CA ALA A 340 -15.00 16.88 -7.11
C ALA A 340 -16.06 15.78 -6.97
N ASP A 341 -16.50 15.23 -8.09
CA ASP A 341 -17.52 14.16 -8.10
C ASP A 341 -16.96 12.77 -7.92
N TYR A 342 -15.64 12.59 -7.98
CA TYR A 342 -15.00 11.29 -8.04
C TYR A 342 -14.28 10.93 -6.76
N HIS A 343 -14.16 9.64 -6.53
CA HIS A 343 -13.40 9.07 -5.42
C HIS A 343 -12.35 8.11 -5.97
N LEU A 344 -11.09 8.53 -6.01
CA LEU A 344 -9.95 7.64 -6.25
C LEU A 344 -9.65 6.93 -4.94
N TYR A 345 -9.80 5.60 -4.91
CA TYR A 345 -9.77 4.87 -3.65
C TYR A 345 -8.66 3.84 -3.53
N SER A 346 -8.22 3.64 -2.29
CA SER A 346 -7.55 2.43 -1.81
C SER A 346 -8.31 1.90 -0.60
N VAL A 347 -8.26 0.58 -0.39
CA VAL A 347 -8.85 -0.06 0.78
C VAL A 347 -7.74 -0.77 1.55
N ASP A 348 -7.51 -0.35 2.79
CA ASP A 348 -6.61 -1.09 3.68
C ASP A 348 -7.31 -2.33 4.20
N THR A 349 -6.62 -3.46 4.16
CA THR A 349 -7.13 -4.76 4.61
C THR A 349 -6.03 -5.54 5.34
N LEU A 350 -6.43 -6.43 6.24
CA LEU A 350 -5.59 -7.49 6.76
C LEU A 350 -6.06 -8.84 6.22
N ALA A 351 -5.16 -9.55 5.56
CA ALA A 351 -5.34 -10.95 5.19
C ALA A 351 -4.62 -11.83 6.22
N MET A 352 -5.21 -12.96 6.58
CA MET A 352 -4.66 -13.95 7.49
C MET A 352 -4.06 -15.09 6.68
N PHE A 353 -2.83 -15.51 7.01
CA PHE A 353 -2.21 -16.66 6.34
C PHE A 353 -2.73 -17.97 6.94
N ALA A 354 -3.17 -18.86 6.07
CA ALA A 354 -3.46 -20.24 6.45
C ALA A 354 -2.13 -20.95 6.82
N GLY A 355 -2.10 -21.64 7.93
CA GLY A 355 -0.88 -22.32 8.40
C GLY A 355 -1.15 -23.18 9.62
N ASP A 356 -0.57 -22.84 10.75
CA ASP A 356 -0.81 -23.53 12.00
C ASP A 356 -2.23 -23.25 12.51
N TYR A 357 -3.08 -24.28 12.53
CA TYR A 357 -4.45 -24.21 13.04
C TYR A 357 -4.56 -23.68 14.47
N SER A 358 -3.49 -23.74 15.26
CA SER A 358 -3.49 -23.19 16.63
C SER A 358 -3.66 -21.67 16.65
N HIS A 359 -3.31 -20.97 15.58
CA HIS A 359 -3.46 -19.51 15.46
C HIS A 359 -4.81 -19.07 14.90
N GLN A 360 -5.54 -19.97 14.22
CA GLN A 360 -6.79 -19.64 13.55
C GLN A 360 -7.83 -18.96 14.46
N PRO A 361 -8.10 -19.41 15.71
CA PRO A 361 -9.06 -18.72 16.57
C PRO A 361 -8.65 -17.26 16.87
N ALA A 362 -7.35 -16.97 17.00
CA ALA A 362 -6.85 -15.64 17.23
C ALA A 362 -6.94 -14.76 15.94
N GLN A 363 -6.71 -15.35 14.76
CA GLN A 363 -6.87 -14.69 13.47
C GLN A 363 -8.34 -14.34 13.20
N GLU A 364 -9.27 -15.24 13.47
CA GLU A 364 -10.70 -15.00 13.36
C GLU A 364 -11.18 -13.92 14.33
N LYS A 365 -10.66 -13.93 15.58
CA LYS A 365 -10.91 -12.88 16.56
C LYS A 365 -10.39 -11.52 16.08
N LEU A 366 -9.21 -11.46 15.47
CA LEU A 366 -8.69 -10.25 14.85
C LEU A 366 -9.64 -9.74 13.77
N ALA A 367 -10.14 -10.60 12.90
CA ALA A 367 -11.09 -10.24 11.85
C ALA A 367 -12.42 -9.70 12.44
N GLN A 368 -12.94 -10.31 13.50
CA GLN A 368 -14.11 -9.82 14.23
C GLN A 368 -13.89 -8.44 14.84
N ILE A 369 -12.74 -8.23 15.47
CA ILE A 369 -12.35 -6.94 16.08
C ILE A 369 -12.28 -5.86 15.01
N ILE A 370 -11.61 -6.11 13.89
CA ILE A 370 -11.50 -5.18 12.77
C ILE A 370 -12.88 -4.73 12.29
N MET A 371 -13.81 -5.65 12.16
CA MET A 371 -15.15 -5.38 11.65
C MET A 371 -16.12 -4.87 12.71
N SER A 372 -15.70 -4.72 13.97
CA SER A 372 -16.55 -4.16 15.02
C SER A 372 -16.75 -2.65 14.82
N GLN A 373 -17.96 -2.15 15.15
CA GLN A 373 -18.28 -0.72 15.01
C GLN A 373 -17.33 0.20 15.79
N PRO A 374 -16.95 -0.09 17.03
CA PRO A 374 -16.00 0.75 17.77
C PRO A 374 -14.65 0.87 17.08
N VAL A 375 -14.10 -0.25 16.55
CA VAL A 375 -12.80 -0.26 15.87
C VAL A 375 -12.92 0.45 14.51
N GLN A 376 -13.96 0.16 13.72
CA GLN A 376 -14.20 0.84 12.46
C GLN A 376 -14.30 2.38 12.63
N THR A 377 -14.86 2.84 13.73
CA THR A 377 -14.95 4.27 14.02
C THR A 377 -13.60 4.83 14.48
N ALA A 378 -13.01 4.26 15.53
CA ALA A 378 -11.81 4.81 16.16
C ALA A 378 -10.57 4.71 15.23
N TYR A 379 -10.38 3.56 14.58
CA TYR A 379 -9.28 3.36 13.62
C TYR A 379 -9.34 4.40 12.50
N ASN A 380 -10.50 4.55 11.84
CA ASN A 380 -10.62 5.43 10.68
C ASN A 380 -10.54 6.92 11.05
N GLN A 381 -10.98 7.33 12.24
CA GLN A 381 -10.75 8.69 12.75
C GLN A 381 -9.26 9.01 12.87
N LEU A 382 -8.46 8.10 13.44
CA LEU A 382 -7.03 8.29 13.63
C LEU A 382 -6.23 8.10 12.34
N LYS A 383 -6.62 7.14 11.50
CA LYS A 383 -5.96 6.86 10.22
C LYS A 383 -6.23 7.94 9.16
N GLY A 384 -7.30 8.72 9.34
CA GLY A 384 -7.72 9.74 8.37
C GLY A 384 -8.71 9.24 7.33
N ALA A 385 -8.97 7.95 7.26
CA ALA A 385 -9.81 7.26 6.29
C ALA A 385 -11.31 7.34 6.62
N ILE A 386 -12.14 6.64 5.86
CA ILE A 386 -13.55 6.39 6.18
C ILE A 386 -13.78 4.90 6.43
N SER A 387 -14.80 4.60 7.26
CA SER A 387 -15.21 3.23 7.52
C SER A 387 -15.63 2.51 6.24
N VAL A 388 -15.39 1.20 6.19
CA VAL A 388 -15.84 0.30 5.13
C VAL A 388 -17.35 0.02 5.16
N TRP A 389 -18.04 0.47 6.20
CA TRP A 389 -19.48 0.29 6.38
C TRP A 389 -20.28 1.30 5.57
N ARG A 390 -21.41 0.84 4.98
CA ARG A 390 -22.33 1.71 4.22
C ARG A 390 -23.00 2.77 5.09
N ALA A 391 -23.26 2.45 6.36
CA ALA A 391 -23.97 3.29 7.30
C ALA A 391 -23.15 3.48 8.58
N PRO A 392 -22.04 4.23 8.53
CA PRO A 392 -21.26 4.58 9.71
C PRO A 392 -21.94 5.69 10.51
N ASP A 393 -21.48 5.93 11.73
CA ASP A 393 -21.90 7.11 12.51
C ASP A 393 -21.25 8.39 11.93
N LEU A 394 -22.02 9.14 11.13
CA LEU A 394 -21.55 10.38 10.51
C LEU A 394 -21.25 11.48 11.52
N SER A 395 -21.82 11.42 12.75
CA SER A 395 -21.53 12.41 13.80
C SER A 395 -20.09 12.35 14.30
N LYS A 396 -19.42 11.22 14.09
CA LYS A 396 -18.02 10.97 14.46
C LYS A 396 -17.03 11.36 13.38
N MET A 397 -17.49 11.82 12.23
CA MET A 397 -16.64 12.20 11.10
C MET A 397 -16.41 13.71 11.07
N ASP A 398 -15.18 14.13 10.77
CA ASP A 398 -14.87 15.51 10.40
C ASP A 398 -15.42 15.87 9.00
N SER A 399 -15.26 17.12 8.59
CA SER A 399 -15.74 17.60 7.28
C SER A 399 -15.10 16.85 6.10
N CYS A 400 -13.80 16.54 6.19
CA CYS A 400 -13.06 15.80 5.16
C CYS A 400 -13.57 14.36 5.02
N ALA A 401 -13.76 13.66 6.15
CA ALA A 401 -14.28 12.30 6.16
C ALA A 401 -15.73 12.24 5.65
N ARG A 402 -16.59 13.19 6.04
CA ARG A 402 -17.97 13.30 5.52
C ARG A 402 -17.99 13.51 4.00
N ALA A 403 -17.14 14.40 3.49
CA ALA A 403 -17.02 14.64 2.05
C ALA A 403 -16.51 13.41 1.30
N SER A 404 -15.54 12.69 1.86
CA SER A 404 -15.04 11.41 1.32
C SER A 404 -16.14 10.34 1.29
N TRP A 405 -16.85 10.14 2.40
CA TRP A 405 -17.95 9.18 2.49
C TRP A 405 -19.07 9.51 1.49
N ALA A 406 -19.48 10.76 1.41
CA ALA A 406 -20.52 11.19 0.48
C ALA A 406 -20.13 10.94 -0.98
N ALA A 407 -18.86 11.17 -1.36
CA ALA A 407 -18.36 10.88 -2.70
C ALA A 407 -18.31 9.39 -3.00
N PHE A 408 -17.82 8.56 -2.04
CA PHE A 408 -17.75 7.11 -2.22
C PHE A 408 -19.14 6.48 -2.30
N SER A 409 -20.10 6.99 -1.54
CA SER A 409 -21.49 6.50 -1.50
C SER A 409 -22.28 6.72 -2.81
N LYS A 410 -21.77 7.54 -3.75
CA LYS A 410 -22.37 7.71 -5.08
C LYS A 410 -22.34 6.42 -5.92
N GLY A 411 -21.52 5.45 -5.54
CA GLY A 411 -21.41 4.14 -6.19
C GLY A 411 -20.31 4.06 -7.26
N SER A 412 -20.18 2.86 -7.84
CA SER A 412 -19.04 2.46 -8.68
C SER A 412 -18.78 3.34 -9.90
N ALA A 413 -19.81 4.00 -10.45
CA ALA A 413 -19.65 4.92 -11.59
C ALA A 413 -18.81 6.16 -11.24
N TYR A 414 -18.73 6.52 -9.97
CA TYR A 414 -17.98 7.68 -9.46
C TYR A 414 -16.69 7.29 -8.74
N GLN A 415 -16.41 6.00 -8.64
CA GLN A 415 -15.24 5.46 -7.95
C GLN A 415 -14.19 5.04 -8.98
N ALA A 416 -12.91 5.25 -8.68
CA ALA A 416 -11.77 4.76 -9.46
C ALA A 416 -10.81 4.01 -8.51
N PRO A 417 -10.41 2.76 -8.83
CA PRO A 417 -9.44 2.02 -8.02
C PRO A 417 -8.02 2.58 -8.25
N SER A 418 -7.28 2.89 -7.19
CA SER A 418 -5.92 3.42 -7.32
C SER A 418 -4.96 2.41 -7.97
N LEU A 419 -4.26 2.83 -9.01
CA LEU A 419 -3.18 2.06 -9.62
C LEU A 419 -2.02 1.88 -8.64
N VAL A 420 -1.55 2.99 -8.06
CA VAL A 420 -0.37 3.01 -7.18
C VAL A 420 -0.56 2.11 -5.96
N HIS A 421 -1.78 2.04 -5.44
CA HIS A 421 -2.13 1.25 -4.25
C HIS A 421 -2.69 -0.14 -4.57
N ARG A 422 -2.40 -0.69 -5.76
CA ARG A 422 -2.71 -2.06 -6.19
C ARG A 422 -4.20 -2.39 -6.30
N MET A 423 -5.06 -1.36 -6.42
CA MET A 423 -6.50 -1.59 -6.59
C MET A 423 -6.89 -1.86 -8.05
N ALA A 424 -6.09 -1.39 -9.03
CA ALA A 424 -6.45 -1.38 -10.45
C ALA A 424 -5.77 -2.47 -11.28
N ALA A 425 -4.48 -2.72 -11.07
CA ALA A 425 -3.68 -3.64 -11.88
C ALA A 425 -2.73 -4.47 -11.01
N ASP A 426 -2.21 -5.56 -11.57
CA ASP A 426 -1.19 -6.39 -10.94
C ASP A 426 0.11 -5.60 -10.64
N GLU A 427 0.97 -6.19 -9.81
CA GLU A 427 2.20 -5.53 -9.35
C GLU A 427 3.15 -5.22 -10.50
N THR A 428 3.22 -6.10 -11.51
CA THR A 428 4.12 -5.95 -12.67
C THR A 428 3.70 -4.76 -13.55
N ALA A 429 2.41 -4.67 -13.89
CA ALA A 429 1.87 -3.56 -14.66
C ALA A 429 2.01 -2.24 -13.91
N LYS A 430 1.62 -2.23 -12.64
CA LYS A 430 1.74 -1.06 -11.76
C LYS A 430 3.18 -0.56 -11.69
N ASP A 431 4.15 -1.43 -11.38
CA ASP A 431 5.55 -1.03 -11.21
C ASP A 431 6.14 -0.48 -12.51
N ALA A 432 5.83 -1.09 -13.65
CA ALA A 432 6.29 -0.62 -14.95
C ALA A 432 5.70 0.76 -15.30
N ILE A 433 4.41 0.98 -15.04
CA ILE A 433 3.74 2.27 -15.29
C ILE A 433 4.30 3.35 -14.37
N VAL A 434 4.44 3.05 -13.06
CA VAL A 434 5.00 3.99 -12.06
C VAL A 434 6.42 4.41 -12.44
N ALA A 435 7.27 3.46 -12.82
CA ALA A 435 8.64 3.74 -13.23
C ALA A 435 8.72 4.63 -14.49
N GLU A 436 7.85 4.38 -15.48
CA GLU A 436 7.83 5.18 -16.71
C GLU A 436 7.32 6.61 -16.47
N VAL A 437 6.27 6.77 -15.66
CA VAL A 437 5.74 8.08 -15.27
C VAL A 437 6.77 8.86 -14.44
N HIS A 438 7.45 8.21 -13.52
CA HIS A 438 8.52 8.82 -12.72
C HIS A 438 9.66 9.29 -13.62
N ARG A 439 10.12 8.46 -14.56
CA ARG A 439 11.16 8.82 -15.52
C ARG A 439 10.77 10.07 -16.33
N TYR A 440 9.54 10.14 -16.83
CA TYR A 440 9.01 11.31 -17.52
C TYR A 440 9.03 12.56 -16.65
N PHE A 441 8.67 12.40 -15.38
CA PHE A 441 8.63 13.52 -14.44
C PHE A 441 10.03 14.07 -14.13
N ILE A 442 11.06 13.20 -14.08
CA ILE A 442 12.43 13.62 -13.78
C ILE A 442 13.17 14.12 -15.03
N ASP A 443 12.95 13.49 -16.19
CA ASP A 443 13.63 13.85 -17.44
C ASP A 443 12.79 14.82 -18.27
N ASP A 444 13.12 16.11 -18.20
CA ASP A 444 12.44 17.18 -18.93
C ASP A 444 12.60 17.09 -20.47
N LYS A 445 13.55 16.26 -20.95
CA LYS A 445 13.75 16.05 -22.40
C LYS A 445 12.82 14.99 -22.98
N MET A 446 12.22 14.15 -22.15
CA MET A 446 11.29 13.12 -22.62
C MET A 446 9.98 13.76 -23.07
N SER A 447 9.55 13.47 -24.31
CA SER A 447 8.27 13.99 -24.81
C SER A 447 7.07 13.18 -24.31
N GLU A 448 5.89 13.81 -24.27
CA GLU A 448 4.63 13.12 -23.90
C GLU A 448 4.36 11.95 -24.85
N SER A 449 4.64 12.11 -26.14
CA SER A 449 4.45 11.04 -27.13
C SER A 449 5.37 9.82 -26.90
N ASP A 450 6.60 10.04 -26.39
CA ASP A 450 7.50 8.95 -26.03
C ASP A 450 6.94 8.14 -24.87
N VAL A 451 6.48 8.84 -23.82
CA VAL A 451 5.87 8.20 -22.66
C VAL A 451 4.61 7.43 -23.03
N GLN A 452 3.70 8.07 -23.82
CA GLN A 452 2.47 7.41 -24.26
C GLN A 452 2.76 6.11 -25.04
N ARG A 453 3.75 6.12 -25.95
CA ARG A 453 4.16 4.91 -26.67
C ARG A 453 4.68 3.82 -25.75
N LYS A 454 5.45 4.18 -24.72
CA LYS A 454 5.99 3.24 -23.76
C LYS A 454 4.91 2.69 -22.84
N LEU A 455 4.02 3.52 -22.31
CA LEU A 455 2.88 3.08 -21.51
C LEU A 455 1.96 2.15 -22.30
N ALA A 456 1.67 2.46 -23.57
CA ALA A 456 0.93 1.57 -24.47
C ALA A 456 1.67 0.25 -24.73
N SER A 457 3.01 0.27 -24.79
CA SER A 457 3.81 -0.97 -24.93
C SER A 457 3.77 -1.82 -23.67
N ILE A 458 3.86 -1.22 -22.47
CA ILE A 458 3.70 -1.91 -21.19
C ILE A 458 2.34 -2.61 -21.14
N ALA A 459 1.26 -1.89 -21.43
CA ALA A 459 -0.09 -2.45 -21.45
C ALA A 459 -0.22 -3.63 -22.41
N ARG A 460 0.34 -3.55 -23.62
CA ARG A 460 0.35 -4.67 -24.59
C ARG A 460 1.13 -5.88 -24.10
N THR A 461 2.23 -5.68 -23.40
CA THR A 461 3.08 -6.78 -22.92
C THR A 461 2.38 -7.54 -21.81
N VAL A 462 1.87 -6.84 -20.81
CA VAL A 462 1.18 -7.43 -19.67
C VAL A 462 -0.07 -8.21 -20.11
N THR A 463 -0.91 -7.61 -20.99
CA THR A 463 -2.11 -8.29 -21.49
C THR A 463 -1.82 -9.54 -22.35
N LYS A 464 -0.65 -9.65 -22.95
CA LYS A 464 -0.24 -10.87 -23.66
C LYS A 464 0.20 -11.97 -22.72
N THR A 465 0.93 -11.62 -21.66
CA THR A 465 1.42 -12.59 -20.66
C THR A 465 0.26 -13.21 -19.87
N GLY A 466 -0.70 -12.41 -19.43
CA GLY A 466 -1.89 -12.88 -18.70
C GLY A 466 -2.92 -13.67 -19.54
N LYS A 467 -2.72 -13.80 -20.87
CA LYS A 467 -3.53 -14.67 -21.73
C LYS A 467 -2.85 -16.03 -22.03
N LEU A 468 -1.62 -16.22 -21.56
CA LEU A 468 -0.84 -17.45 -21.73
C LEU A 468 -0.82 -18.32 -20.46
N GLU A 469 -1.35 -17.79 -19.35
CA GLU A 469 -1.62 -18.50 -18.10
C GLU A 469 -3.11 -18.91 -18.02
#